data_181385480cd18bd2fe17d5333f26982e
#
_entry.id   181385480cd18bd2fe17d5333f26982e
#
_cell.length_a   1.000
_cell.length_b   1.000
_cell.length_c   1.000
_cell.angle_alpha   90.00
_cell.angle_beta   90.00
_cell.angle_gamma   90.00
#
_symmetry.space_group_name_H-M   'P 1'
#
loop_
_entity.id
_entity.type
_entity.pdbx_description
1 polymer ?
#
loop_
_entity_poly.entity_id
_entity_poly.type
_entity_poly.pdbx_seq_one_letter_code
_entity_poly.pdbx_strand_id
1 'polypeptide(L)'
;ITAIIVGLLVGVVYSWFLRHDIRIKLPEAVPENVANSFTALIPASVIVTGAMLIFILLDKVFNTTFFDFIYEVLQSPLQGVTDSLGGALLLGFVIPLFWFFGVHGSTIVGGIMGPILQANSLENTEILKSGKDLTLANGGHIVTQQFLDQFLTVTGAGMTIGLVVFMVFFAKSAQFKQLGRLSIGPAVFNINEPIVFATPIVMNPIMAVPFIITPIVSSVVTYFALYTGLVPLFTAVQVPWTTPPIISGLLVGGWQAALLQVVVL
;
A
#
# COMPACT_ATOMS: atom_id res chain seq x y z
N ILE A 1 -11.40 -1.37 2.93
CA ILE A 1 -11.81 -0.17 3.71
C ILE A 1 -12.89 -0.55 4.73
N THR A 2 -13.99 -1.19 4.32
CA THR A 2 -15.12 -1.56 5.20
C THR A 2 -14.64 -2.35 6.44
N ALA A 3 -13.79 -3.36 6.26
CA ALA A 3 -13.27 -4.17 7.38
C ALA A 3 -12.48 -3.32 8.41
N ILE A 4 -11.72 -2.31 7.95
CA ILE A 4 -10.98 -1.41 8.83
C ILE A 4 -11.95 -0.56 9.65
N ILE A 5 -12.97 0.02 9.00
CA ILE A 5 -13.99 0.84 9.68
C ILE A 5 -14.74 0.01 10.72
N VAL A 6 -15.21 -1.18 10.33
CA VAL A 6 -15.90 -2.09 11.26
C VAL A 6 -15.01 -2.48 12.43
N GLY A 7 -13.74 -2.84 12.17
CA GLY A 7 -12.78 -3.17 13.22
C GLY A 7 -12.55 -2.04 14.22
N LEU A 8 -12.40 -0.80 13.73
CA LEU A 8 -12.26 0.37 14.59
C LEU A 8 -13.52 0.64 15.41
N LEU A 9 -14.71 0.57 14.81
CA LEU A 9 -15.98 0.76 15.50
C LEU A 9 -16.18 -0.30 16.60
N VAL A 10 -15.94 -1.58 16.25
CA VAL A 10 -16.01 -2.68 17.23
C VAL A 10 -15.02 -2.43 18.37
N GLY A 11 -13.78 -2.05 18.07
CA GLY A 11 -12.76 -1.76 19.06
C GLY A 11 -13.15 -0.61 20.01
N VAL A 12 -13.70 0.47 19.46
CA VAL A 12 -14.18 1.62 20.25
C VAL A 12 -15.33 1.23 21.15
N VAL A 13 -16.35 0.56 20.61
CA VAL A 13 -17.53 0.14 21.40
C VAL A 13 -17.12 -0.84 22.48
N TYR A 14 -16.33 -1.87 22.14
CA TYR A 14 -15.84 -2.87 23.09
C TYR A 14 -15.03 -2.24 24.23
N SER A 15 -14.09 -1.34 23.89
CA SER A 15 -13.28 -0.61 24.87
C SER A 15 -14.11 0.28 25.78
N TRP A 16 -15.18 0.89 25.24
CA TRP A 16 -16.10 1.69 26.02
C TRP A 16 -16.80 0.86 27.12
N PHE A 17 -17.31 -0.34 26.77
CA PHE A 17 -17.91 -1.24 27.75
C PHE A 17 -16.93 -1.66 28.85
N LEU A 18 -15.68 -1.96 28.49
CA LEU A 18 -14.65 -2.33 29.46
C LEU A 18 -14.30 -1.18 30.41
N ARG A 19 -14.18 0.05 29.88
CA ARG A 19 -13.86 1.24 30.67
C ARG A 19 -14.96 1.59 31.68
N HIS A 20 -16.23 1.30 31.34
CA HIS A 20 -17.35 1.55 32.23
C HIS A 20 -17.72 0.34 33.10
N ASP A 21 -16.90 -0.72 33.07
CA ASP A 21 -17.08 -1.95 33.84
C ASP A 21 -18.45 -2.63 33.61
N ILE A 22 -19.02 -2.45 32.40
CA ILE A 22 -20.28 -3.07 31.98
C ILE A 22 -20.00 -4.45 31.44
N ARG A 23 -19.96 -5.42 32.32
CA ARG A 23 -19.59 -6.81 32.04
C ARG A 23 -20.21 -7.78 33.04
N ILE A 24 -20.31 -9.05 32.66
CA ILE A 24 -20.69 -10.11 33.60
C ILE A 24 -19.50 -10.39 34.50
N LYS A 25 -19.65 -10.17 35.79
CA LYS A 25 -18.65 -10.47 36.82
C LYS A 25 -18.89 -11.85 37.37
N LEU A 26 -17.90 -12.69 37.30
CA LEU A 26 -17.91 -14.02 37.92
C LEU A 26 -17.13 -14.00 39.24
N PRO A 27 -17.45 -14.93 40.18
CA PRO A 27 -16.69 -15.08 41.42
C PRO A 27 -15.19 -15.37 41.16
N GLU A 28 -14.32 -14.95 42.08
CA GLU A 28 -12.86 -15.11 41.98
C GLU A 28 -12.40 -16.57 41.86
N ALA A 29 -13.23 -17.53 42.26
CA ALA A 29 -12.95 -18.96 42.12
C ALA A 29 -13.00 -19.48 40.69
N VAL A 30 -13.50 -18.67 39.72
CA VAL A 30 -13.60 -19.08 38.31
C VAL A 30 -12.29 -18.78 37.59
N PRO A 31 -11.75 -19.73 36.78
CA PRO A 31 -10.55 -19.50 35.99
C PRO A 31 -10.67 -18.27 35.08
N GLU A 32 -9.60 -17.47 34.96
CA GLU A 32 -9.58 -16.21 34.20
C GLU A 32 -10.03 -16.37 32.76
N ASN A 33 -9.65 -17.45 32.10
CA ASN A 33 -10.05 -17.72 30.70
C ASN A 33 -11.58 -17.83 30.55
N VAL A 34 -12.25 -18.44 31.54
CA VAL A 34 -13.71 -18.54 31.58
C VAL A 34 -14.33 -17.19 31.89
N ALA A 35 -13.81 -16.50 32.91
CA ALA A 35 -14.28 -15.18 33.32
C ALA A 35 -14.16 -14.15 32.15
N ASN A 36 -13.08 -14.18 31.39
CA ASN A 36 -12.87 -13.31 30.22
C ASN A 36 -13.89 -13.59 29.11
N SER A 37 -14.26 -14.86 28.89
CA SER A 37 -15.29 -15.21 27.91
C SER A 37 -16.65 -14.63 28.27
N PHE A 38 -17.02 -14.68 29.55
CA PHE A 38 -18.29 -14.08 30.04
C PHE A 38 -18.24 -12.55 30.06
N THR A 39 -17.09 -11.96 30.32
CA THR A 39 -16.89 -10.50 30.24
C THR A 39 -17.20 -9.96 28.83
N ALA A 40 -16.91 -10.71 27.80
CA ALA A 40 -17.15 -10.31 26.42
C ALA A 40 -18.61 -10.41 25.96
N LEU A 41 -19.47 -11.17 26.67
CA LEU A 41 -20.82 -11.47 26.20
C LEU A 41 -21.71 -10.22 26.04
N ILE A 42 -21.71 -9.31 27.01
CA ILE A 42 -22.52 -8.07 26.92
C ILE A 42 -22.04 -7.19 25.77
N PRO A 43 -20.73 -6.81 25.69
CA PRO A 43 -20.23 -6.04 24.56
C PRO A 43 -20.51 -6.71 23.21
N ALA A 44 -20.24 -8.01 23.10
CA ALA A 44 -20.46 -8.75 21.85
C ALA A 44 -21.94 -8.75 21.44
N SER A 45 -22.86 -8.99 22.38
CA SER A 45 -24.31 -8.97 22.10
C SER A 45 -24.76 -7.60 21.60
N VAL A 46 -24.28 -6.52 22.21
CA VAL A 46 -24.63 -5.15 21.80
C VAL A 46 -24.04 -4.83 20.42
N ILE A 47 -22.79 -5.22 20.16
CA ILE A 47 -22.12 -5.03 18.85
C ILE A 47 -22.88 -5.77 17.75
N VAL A 48 -23.20 -7.05 17.96
CA VAL A 48 -23.91 -7.87 16.97
C VAL A 48 -25.32 -7.33 16.72
N THR A 49 -26.06 -6.99 17.80
CA THR A 49 -27.40 -6.41 17.67
C THR A 49 -27.35 -5.05 16.98
N GLY A 50 -26.39 -4.21 17.33
CA GLY A 50 -26.18 -2.92 16.68
C GLY A 50 -25.87 -3.05 15.21
N ALA A 51 -24.99 -3.97 14.84
CA ALA A 51 -24.67 -4.25 13.44
C ALA A 51 -25.90 -4.75 12.66
N MET A 52 -26.72 -5.63 13.27
CA MET A 52 -27.96 -6.11 12.66
C MET A 52 -28.96 -4.97 12.46
N LEU A 53 -29.11 -4.08 13.44
CA LEU A 53 -30.01 -2.92 13.33
C LEU A 53 -29.55 -1.96 12.24
N ILE A 54 -28.25 -1.67 12.15
CA ILE A 54 -27.67 -0.86 11.07
C ILE A 54 -27.93 -1.51 9.72
N PHE A 55 -27.72 -2.83 9.58
CA PHE A 55 -28.02 -3.56 8.36
C PHE A 55 -29.50 -3.42 7.95
N ILE A 56 -30.43 -3.66 8.86
CA ILE A 56 -31.88 -3.55 8.61
C ILE A 56 -32.25 -2.12 8.21
N LEU A 57 -31.69 -1.12 8.90
CA LEU A 57 -31.95 0.28 8.58
C LEU A 57 -31.49 0.64 7.17
N LEU A 58 -30.28 0.26 6.79
CA LEU A 58 -29.72 0.53 5.46
C LEU A 58 -30.53 -0.21 4.38
N ASP A 59 -30.87 -1.48 4.57
CA ASP A 59 -31.64 -2.27 3.63
C ASP A 59 -33.07 -1.74 3.47
N LYS A 60 -33.79 -1.45 4.57
CA LYS A 60 -35.23 -1.09 4.52
C LYS A 60 -35.50 0.38 4.27
N VAL A 61 -34.63 1.28 4.72
CA VAL A 61 -34.82 2.74 4.60
C VAL A 61 -34.10 3.30 3.40
N PHE A 62 -32.84 2.87 3.17
CA PHE A 62 -31.99 3.42 2.12
C PHE A 62 -31.85 2.49 0.92
N ASN A 63 -32.42 1.29 0.96
CA ASN A 63 -32.34 0.28 -0.09
C ASN A 63 -30.89 0.02 -0.58
N THR A 64 -29.96 0.02 0.38
CA THR A 64 -28.52 -0.19 0.16
C THR A 64 -27.94 -1.13 1.20
N THR A 65 -26.79 -1.71 0.95
CA THR A 65 -26.04 -2.44 1.96
C THR A 65 -24.99 -1.54 2.64
N PHE A 66 -24.50 -1.95 3.81
CA PHE A 66 -23.40 -1.23 4.47
C PHE A 66 -22.13 -1.22 3.60
N PHE A 67 -21.90 -2.28 2.82
CA PHE A 67 -20.78 -2.37 1.90
C PHE A 67 -20.92 -1.38 0.75
N ASP A 68 -22.07 -1.32 0.11
CA ASP A 68 -22.33 -0.39 -1.00
C ASP A 68 -22.26 1.06 -0.52
N PHE A 69 -22.83 1.36 0.65
CA PHE A 69 -22.75 2.68 1.26
C PHE A 69 -21.29 3.13 1.49
N ILE A 70 -20.44 2.26 2.06
CA ILE A 70 -19.02 2.56 2.26
C ILE A 70 -18.29 2.66 0.92
N TYR A 71 -18.65 1.84 -0.05
CA TYR A 71 -18.08 1.91 -1.39
C TYR A 71 -18.38 3.25 -2.05
N GLU A 72 -19.61 3.65 -2.11
CA GLU A 72 -20.04 4.89 -2.79
C GLU A 72 -19.56 6.16 -2.05
N VAL A 73 -19.67 6.19 -0.73
CA VAL A 73 -19.38 7.41 0.05
C VAL A 73 -17.89 7.62 0.30
N LEU A 74 -17.12 6.54 0.50
CA LEU A 74 -15.72 6.64 0.89
C LEU A 74 -14.77 6.05 -0.16
N GLN A 75 -15.02 4.84 -0.63
CA GLN A 75 -14.05 4.15 -1.47
C GLN A 75 -13.96 4.77 -2.86
N SER A 76 -15.08 4.95 -3.55
CA SER A 76 -15.11 5.48 -4.92
C SER A 76 -14.51 6.89 -5.05
N PRO A 77 -14.84 7.88 -4.18
CA PRO A 77 -14.17 9.18 -4.21
C PRO A 77 -12.67 9.11 -3.95
N LEU A 78 -12.24 8.27 -2.99
CA LEU A 78 -10.82 8.09 -2.68
C LEU A 78 -10.08 7.39 -3.83
N GLN A 79 -10.70 6.41 -4.50
CA GLN A 79 -10.15 5.79 -5.69
C GLN A 79 -9.94 6.83 -6.80
N GLY A 80 -10.95 7.67 -7.09
CA GLY A 80 -10.85 8.70 -8.11
C GLY A 80 -9.74 9.72 -7.87
N VAL A 81 -9.50 10.11 -6.61
CA VAL A 81 -8.38 10.99 -6.25
C VAL A 81 -7.05 10.25 -6.37
N THR A 82 -6.99 9.01 -5.89
CA THR A 82 -5.75 8.22 -5.90
C THR A 82 -5.38 7.79 -7.32
N ASP A 83 -6.36 7.39 -8.13
CA ASP A 83 -6.17 6.95 -9.53
C ASP A 83 -6.05 8.15 -10.48
N SER A 84 -5.20 9.08 -10.13
CA SER A 84 -4.88 10.28 -10.90
C SER A 84 -3.38 10.52 -10.94
N LEU A 85 -2.92 11.34 -11.89
CA LEU A 85 -1.52 11.79 -11.90
C LEU A 85 -1.13 12.46 -10.58
N GLY A 86 -2.05 13.28 -10.01
CA GLY A 86 -1.83 13.92 -8.71
C GLY A 86 -1.66 12.90 -7.58
N GLY A 87 -2.47 11.84 -7.55
CA GLY A 87 -2.35 10.73 -6.61
C GLY A 87 -1.03 9.97 -6.77
N ALA A 88 -0.65 9.66 -8.01
CA ALA A 88 0.63 9.02 -8.30
C ALA A 88 1.83 9.85 -7.84
N LEU A 89 1.82 11.16 -8.11
CA LEU A 89 2.85 12.09 -7.65
C LEU A 89 2.90 12.19 -6.12
N LEU A 90 1.75 12.25 -5.48
CA LEU A 90 1.65 12.30 -4.02
C LEU A 90 2.27 11.05 -3.38
N LEU A 91 1.98 9.87 -3.91
CA LEU A 91 2.59 8.61 -3.44
C LEU A 91 4.11 8.62 -3.65
N GLY A 92 4.57 9.02 -4.85
CA GLY A 92 5.99 9.14 -5.17
C GLY A 92 6.74 10.15 -4.31
N PHE A 93 6.06 11.16 -3.77
CA PHE A 93 6.61 12.18 -2.88
C PHE A 93 6.58 11.76 -1.41
N VAL A 94 5.42 11.31 -0.90
CA VAL A 94 5.19 11.12 0.53
C VAL A 94 5.99 9.93 1.08
N ILE A 95 6.11 8.85 0.32
CA ILE A 95 6.85 7.66 0.77
C ILE A 95 8.33 7.99 1.06
N PRO A 96 9.11 8.54 0.12
CA PRO A 96 10.49 8.90 0.41
C PRO A 96 10.62 10.06 1.40
N LEU A 97 9.62 10.96 1.48
CA LEU A 97 9.62 12.03 2.47
C LEU A 97 9.58 11.46 3.91
N PHE A 98 8.73 10.46 4.20
CA PHE A 98 8.74 9.79 5.49
C PHE A 98 10.09 9.11 5.78
N TRP A 99 10.65 8.42 4.79
CA TRP A 99 11.98 7.82 4.93
C TRP A 99 13.07 8.85 5.19
N PHE A 100 12.99 10.04 4.59
CA PHE A 100 13.90 11.13 4.88
C PHE A 100 13.88 11.55 6.35
N PHE A 101 12.72 11.49 7.00
CA PHE A 101 12.58 11.72 8.44
C PHE A 101 12.85 10.47 9.30
N GLY A 102 13.36 9.39 8.73
CA GLY A 102 13.68 8.16 9.46
C GLY A 102 12.46 7.29 9.77
N VAL A 103 11.33 7.55 9.15
CA VAL A 103 10.09 6.79 9.32
C VAL A 103 9.86 5.89 8.11
N HIS A 104 9.42 4.65 8.32
CA HIS A 104 9.19 3.69 7.25
C HIS A 104 7.94 4.06 6.41
N GLY A 105 8.16 4.92 5.39
CA GLY A 105 7.08 5.53 4.59
C GLY A 105 6.21 4.51 3.87
N SER A 106 6.80 3.46 3.30
CA SER A 106 6.05 2.43 2.58
C SER A 106 5.04 1.70 3.49
N THR A 107 5.39 1.46 4.76
CA THR A 107 4.48 0.82 5.73
C THR A 107 3.32 1.75 6.08
N ILE A 108 3.59 3.04 6.35
CA ILE A 108 2.53 4.00 6.72
C ILE A 108 1.59 4.25 5.55
N VAL A 109 2.16 4.59 4.39
CA VAL A 109 1.37 4.90 3.19
C VAL A 109 0.66 3.65 2.68
N GLY A 110 1.33 2.49 2.67
CA GLY A 110 0.72 1.22 2.29
C GLY A 110 -0.42 0.79 3.22
N GLY A 111 -0.30 1.04 4.53
CA GLY A 111 -1.39 0.77 5.48
C GLY A 111 -2.65 1.59 5.21
N ILE A 112 -2.51 2.82 4.76
CA ILE A 112 -3.63 3.74 4.47
C ILE A 112 -4.14 3.53 3.03
N MET A 113 -3.24 3.55 2.06
CA MET A 113 -3.58 3.55 0.63
C MET A 113 -3.72 2.15 0.04
N GLY A 114 -3.08 1.13 0.65
CA GLY A 114 -3.09 -0.25 0.16
C GLY A 114 -4.48 -0.81 -0.13
N PRO A 115 -5.48 -0.66 0.75
CA PRO A 115 -6.84 -1.12 0.47
C PRO A 115 -7.46 -0.48 -0.78
N ILE A 116 -7.14 0.78 -1.08
CA ILE A 116 -7.64 1.51 -2.26
C ILE A 116 -6.91 1.00 -3.51
N LEU A 117 -5.58 0.95 -3.47
CA LEU A 117 -4.75 0.48 -4.58
C LEU A 117 -5.04 -0.98 -4.95
N GLN A 118 -5.30 -1.81 -3.94
CA GLN A 118 -5.70 -3.20 -4.14
C GLN A 118 -7.10 -3.31 -4.76
N ALA A 119 -8.04 -2.45 -4.37
CA ALA A 119 -9.35 -2.39 -5.00
C ALA A 119 -9.24 -2.05 -6.49
N ASN A 120 -8.43 -1.04 -6.87
CA ASN A 120 -8.16 -0.71 -8.27
C ASN A 120 -7.60 -1.93 -9.03
N SER A 121 -6.68 -2.68 -8.43
CA SER A 121 -6.13 -3.90 -9.04
C SER A 121 -7.18 -4.99 -9.25
N LEU A 122 -8.10 -5.16 -8.30
CA LEU A 122 -9.19 -6.13 -8.37
C LEU A 122 -10.21 -5.73 -9.44
N GLU A 123 -10.60 -4.46 -9.51
CA GLU A 123 -11.51 -3.94 -10.52
C GLU A 123 -10.93 -4.11 -11.93
N ASN A 124 -9.64 -3.87 -12.14
CA ASN A 124 -8.96 -4.18 -13.40
C ASN A 124 -9.07 -5.68 -13.75
N THR A 125 -8.95 -6.55 -12.76
CA THR A 125 -9.08 -8.01 -12.97
C THR A 125 -10.52 -8.39 -13.34
N GLU A 126 -11.51 -7.75 -12.74
CA GLU A 126 -12.94 -7.98 -13.02
C GLU A 126 -13.31 -7.57 -14.44
N ILE A 127 -12.76 -6.45 -14.94
CA ILE A 127 -12.94 -6.03 -16.34
C ILE A 127 -12.50 -7.14 -17.29
N LEU A 128 -11.31 -7.71 -17.10
CA LEU A 128 -10.82 -8.82 -17.92
C LEU A 128 -11.69 -10.08 -17.80
N LYS A 129 -12.09 -10.45 -16.58
CA LYS A 129 -12.95 -11.61 -16.34
C LYS A 129 -14.32 -11.47 -16.99
N SER A 130 -14.80 -10.24 -17.14
CA SER A 130 -16.06 -9.95 -17.84
C SER A 130 -15.96 -10.08 -19.38
N GLY A 131 -14.78 -10.43 -19.91
CA GLY A 131 -14.52 -10.55 -21.34
C GLY A 131 -14.29 -9.22 -22.06
N LYS A 132 -14.13 -8.12 -21.33
CA LYS A 132 -13.82 -6.80 -21.89
C LYS A 132 -12.32 -6.56 -21.92
N ASP A 133 -11.86 -5.77 -22.89
CA ASP A 133 -10.49 -5.29 -22.90
C ASP A 133 -10.22 -4.37 -21.70
N LEU A 134 -9.07 -4.57 -21.04
CA LEU A 134 -8.65 -3.73 -19.92
C LEU A 134 -8.09 -2.40 -20.46
N THR A 135 -8.97 -1.42 -20.53
CA THR A 135 -8.65 -0.06 -20.99
C THR A 135 -9.26 0.98 -20.07
N LEU A 136 -8.76 2.20 -20.12
CA LEU A 136 -9.33 3.33 -19.37
C LEU A 136 -10.79 3.62 -19.79
N ALA A 137 -11.13 3.41 -21.06
CA ALA A 137 -12.49 3.59 -21.57
C ALA A 137 -13.49 2.58 -20.96
N ASN A 138 -13.02 1.41 -20.55
CA ASN A 138 -13.81 0.39 -19.88
C ASN A 138 -13.77 0.49 -18.35
N GLY A 139 -13.22 1.60 -17.81
CA GLY A 139 -13.12 1.84 -16.37
C GLY A 139 -11.87 1.26 -15.72
N GLY A 140 -10.82 0.96 -16.49
CA GLY A 140 -9.55 0.49 -15.96
C GLY A 140 -8.80 1.56 -15.16
N HIS A 141 -8.07 1.13 -14.14
CA HIS A 141 -7.31 1.98 -13.23
C HIS A 141 -5.82 1.93 -13.52
N ILE A 142 -5.15 3.08 -13.43
CA ILE A 142 -3.69 3.22 -13.61
C ILE A 142 -2.96 2.97 -12.31
N VAL A 143 -3.38 3.67 -11.23
CA VAL A 143 -2.67 3.65 -9.94
C VAL A 143 -3.18 2.49 -9.10
N THR A 144 -2.49 1.37 -9.21
CA THR A 144 -2.79 0.09 -8.56
C THR A 144 -1.74 -0.26 -7.50
N GLN A 145 -1.93 -1.35 -6.78
CA GLN A 145 -0.92 -1.86 -5.85
C GLN A 145 0.38 -2.20 -6.59
N GLN A 146 0.30 -2.78 -7.79
CA GLN A 146 1.47 -3.12 -8.61
C GLN A 146 2.21 -1.88 -9.13
N PHE A 147 1.48 -0.79 -9.41
CA PHE A 147 2.08 0.51 -9.72
C PHE A 147 2.96 0.99 -8.57
N LEU A 148 2.46 0.91 -7.33
CA LEU A 148 3.22 1.28 -6.14
C LEU A 148 4.42 0.37 -5.91
N ASP A 149 4.18 -0.94 -5.85
CA ASP A 149 5.20 -1.91 -5.40
C ASP A 149 6.31 -2.12 -6.42
N GLN A 150 5.96 -2.13 -7.72
CA GLN A 150 6.89 -2.54 -8.78
C GLN A 150 7.48 -1.37 -9.56
N PHE A 151 7.00 -0.12 -9.36
CA PHE A 151 7.50 1.02 -10.11
C PHE A 151 7.86 2.24 -9.24
N LEU A 152 7.15 2.49 -8.13
CA LEU A 152 7.49 3.61 -7.24
C LEU A 152 8.47 3.22 -6.14
N THR A 153 8.35 2.00 -5.63
CA THR A 153 9.22 1.50 -4.57
C THR A 153 10.18 0.41 -5.06
N VAL A 154 10.28 0.23 -6.36
CA VAL A 154 11.26 -0.67 -6.98
C VAL A 154 12.68 -0.30 -6.53
N THR A 155 13.47 -1.29 -6.15
CA THR A 155 14.80 -1.13 -5.51
C THR A 155 14.80 -0.40 -4.16
N GLY A 156 13.63 -0.40 -3.51
CA GLY A 156 13.39 0.26 -2.22
C GLY A 156 12.99 1.73 -2.34
N ALA A 157 12.58 2.32 -1.24
CA ALA A 157 12.20 3.74 -1.20
C ALA A 157 13.33 4.62 -1.71
N GLY A 158 12.99 5.58 -2.59
CA GLY A 158 13.97 6.46 -3.22
C GLY A 158 14.73 5.83 -4.41
N MET A 159 14.41 4.58 -4.79
CA MET A 159 14.97 3.89 -5.96
C MET A 159 16.50 3.89 -5.98
N THR A 160 17.12 3.35 -4.93
CA THR A 160 18.54 3.57 -4.62
C THR A 160 19.52 2.67 -5.35
N ILE A 161 19.10 1.78 -6.25
CA ILE A 161 20.01 0.84 -6.93
C ILE A 161 21.08 1.57 -7.76
N GLY A 162 20.73 2.68 -8.40
CA GLY A 162 21.70 3.51 -9.12
C GLY A 162 22.83 4.01 -8.22
N LEU A 163 22.51 4.41 -6.99
CA LEU A 163 23.50 4.80 -5.98
C LEU A 163 24.39 3.61 -5.58
N VAL A 164 23.80 2.42 -5.40
CA VAL A 164 24.55 1.19 -5.09
C VAL A 164 25.53 0.84 -6.22
N VAL A 165 25.06 0.88 -7.47
CA VAL A 165 25.90 0.64 -8.66
C VAL A 165 27.03 1.66 -8.72
N PHE A 166 26.73 2.96 -8.51
CA PHE A 166 27.76 4.00 -8.44
C PHE A 166 28.79 3.71 -7.35
N MET A 167 28.35 3.30 -6.16
CA MET A 167 29.26 2.96 -5.05
C MET A 167 30.17 1.79 -5.37
N VAL A 168 29.67 0.76 -6.03
CA VAL A 168 30.47 -0.43 -6.38
C VAL A 168 31.54 -0.10 -7.42
N PHE A 169 31.17 0.60 -8.50
CA PHE A 169 32.02 0.75 -9.67
C PHE A 169 32.77 2.06 -9.74
N PHE A 170 32.19 3.17 -9.26
CA PHE A 170 32.71 4.51 -9.48
C PHE A 170 33.17 5.24 -8.21
N ALA A 171 32.77 4.82 -7.00
CA ALA A 171 33.20 5.48 -5.78
C ALA A 171 34.72 5.43 -5.61
N LYS A 172 35.30 6.57 -5.22
CA LYS A 172 36.74 6.66 -4.90
C LYS A 172 37.04 6.25 -3.45
N SER A 173 36.10 6.49 -2.54
CA SER A 173 36.20 6.12 -1.11
C SER A 173 36.14 4.60 -0.94
N ALA A 174 37.09 4.04 -0.21
CA ALA A 174 37.10 2.62 0.15
C ALA A 174 35.86 2.24 0.97
N GLN A 175 35.42 3.13 1.85
CA GLN A 175 34.22 2.94 2.68
C GLN A 175 32.96 2.80 1.80
N PHE A 176 32.73 3.73 0.88
CA PHE A 176 31.56 3.67 0.00
C PHE A 176 31.61 2.47 -0.95
N LYS A 177 32.81 2.11 -1.44
CA LYS A 177 32.99 0.91 -2.26
C LYS A 177 32.61 -0.37 -1.52
N GLN A 178 33.04 -0.47 -0.25
CA GLN A 178 32.71 -1.62 0.59
C GLN A 178 31.21 -1.65 0.93
N LEU A 179 30.62 -0.51 1.26
CA LEU A 179 29.18 -0.39 1.51
C LEU A 179 28.36 -0.80 0.26
N GLY A 180 28.74 -0.33 -0.92
CA GLY A 180 28.09 -0.72 -2.17
C GLY A 180 28.14 -2.25 -2.39
N ARG A 181 29.30 -2.88 -2.15
CA ARG A 181 29.46 -4.35 -2.28
C ARG A 181 28.59 -5.14 -1.29
N LEU A 182 28.43 -4.63 -0.07
CA LEU A 182 27.56 -5.26 0.93
C LEU A 182 26.08 -5.09 0.61
N SER A 183 25.72 -3.97 -0.03
CA SER A 183 24.34 -3.59 -0.30
C SER A 183 23.79 -4.08 -1.63
N ILE A 184 24.63 -4.51 -2.59
CA ILE A 184 24.16 -4.87 -3.93
C ILE A 184 23.25 -6.10 -3.92
N GLY A 185 23.55 -7.09 -3.08
CA GLY A 185 22.70 -8.27 -2.92
C GLY A 185 21.29 -7.88 -2.44
N PRO A 186 21.13 -7.26 -1.26
CA PRO A 186 19.84 -6.74 -0.82
C PRO A 186 19.16 -5.83 -1.85
N ALA A 187 19.87 -4.91 -2.50
CA ALA A 187 19.31 -3.96 -3.45
C ALA A 187 18.65 -4.65 -4.67
N VAL A 188 19.20 -5.75 -5.16
CA VAL A 188 18.60 -6.56 -6.22
C VAL A 188 17.23 -7.11 -5.80
N PHE A 189 17.01 -7.34 -4.50
CA PHE A 189 15.75 -7.79 -3.94
C PHE A 189 14.90 -6.64 -3.36
N ASN A 190 15.11 -5.42 -3.82
CA ASN A 190 14.39 -4.21 -3.42
C ASN A 190 14.58 -3.80 -1.93
N ILE A 191 15.59 -4.34 -1.26
CA ILE A 191 15.92 -4.06 0.13
C ILE A 191 17.03 -3.00 0.17
N ASN A 192 16.72 -1.77 0.57
CA ASN A 192 17.66 -0.66 0.52
C ASN A 192 18.02 -0.06 1.89
N GLU A 193 17.54 -0.63 2.98
CA GLU A 193 17.88 -0.22 4.34
C GLU A 193 19.39 -0.11 4.59
N PRO A 194 20.24 -1.05 4.09
CA PRO A 194 21.69 -0.90 4.27
C PRO A 194 22.24 0.39 3.67
N ILE A 195 21.68 0.85 2.55
CA ILE A 195 22.08 2.12 1.91
C ILE A 195 21.49 3.31 2.65
N VAL A 196 20.19 3.29 2.96
CA VAL A 196 19.49 4.41 3.57
C VAL A 196 20.09 4.76 4.93
N PHE A 197 20.44 3.76 5.74
CA PHE A 197 20.98 4.00 7.10
C PHE A 197 22.50 4.10 7.16
N ALA A 198 23.23 3.39 6.31
CA ALA A 198 24.70 3.45 6.32
C ALA A 198 25.26 4.61 5.45
N THR A 199 24.49 5.11 4.49
CA THR A 199 24.76 6.39 3.84
C THR A 199 23.91 7.44 4.56
N PRO A 200 24.42 8.64 4.86
CA PRO A 200 23.63 9.64 5.56
C PRO A 200 22.56 10.26 4.62
N ILE A 201 21.51 9.47 4.29
CA ILE A 201 20.34 9.91 3.52
C ILE A 201 19.33 10.58 4.45
N VAL A 202 19.06 9.93 5.60
CA VAL A 202 18.12 10.43 6.60
C VAL A 202 18.59 11.81 7.11
N MET A 203 17.69 12.79 7.07
CA MET A 203 17.93 14.19 7.49
C MET A 203 19.06 14.91 6.73
N ASN A 204 19.49 14.40 5.58
CA ASN A 204 20.49 15.03 4.74
C ASN A 204 19.84 15.79 3.56
N PRO A 205 19.81 17.12 3.55
CA PRO A 205 19.14 17.89 2.52
C PRO A 205 19.69 17.65 1.10
N ILE A 206 20.99 17.36 0.97
CA ILE A 206 21.63 17.12 -0.32
C ILE A 206 21.15 15.79 -0.91
N MET A 207 21.09 14.76 -0.07
CA MET A 207 20.63 13.43 -0.48
C MET A 207 19.10 13.34 -0.61
N ALA A 208 18.35 14.22 0.08
CA ALA A 208 16.91 14.30 -0.03
C ALA A 208 16.44 14.57 -1.45
N VAL A 209 17.14 15.43 -2.17
CA VAL A 209 16.75 15.86 -3.53
C VAL A 209 16.64 14.64 -4.49
N PRO A 210 17.71 13.88 -4.76
CA PRO A 210 17.57 12.70 -5.61
C PRO A 210 16.66 11.62 -5.01
N PHE A 211 16.70 11.42 -3.70
CA PHE A 211 15.91 10.38 -3.02
C PHE A 211 14.39 10.61 -3.13
N ILE A 212 13.95 11.87 -3.16
CA ILE A 212 12.53 12.23 -3.31
C ILE A 212 12.15 12.41 -4.78
N ILE A 213 13.01 13.01 -5.59
CA ILE A 213 12.68 13.32 -6.99
C ILE A 213 12.62 12.05 -7.84
N THR A 214 13.48 11.07 -7.62
CA THR A 214 13.53 9.85 -8.44
C THR A 214 12.20 9.10 -8.46
N PRO A 215 11.53 8.78 -7.34
CA PRO A 215 10.22 8.15 -7.36
C PRO A 215 9.11 9.03 -7.97
N ILE A 216 9.21 10.36 -7.85
CA ILE A 216 8.28 11.27 -8.53
C ILE A 216 8.43 11.15 -10.05
N VAL A 217 9.66 11.17 -10.55
CA VAL A 217 9.93 10.99 -11.99
C VAL A 217 9.45 9.61 -12.45
N SER A 218 9.76 8.56 -11.69
CA SER A 218 9.27 7.21 -11.99
C SER A 218 7.75 7.16 -12.04
N SER A 219 7.05 7.84 -11.11
CA SER A 219 5.58 7.89 -11.11
C SER A 219 5.03 8.56 -12.36
N VAL A 220 5.63 9.65 -12.82
CA VAL A 220 5.25 10.34 -14.07
C VAL A 220 5.44 9.42 -15.27
N VAL A 221 6.62 8.85 -15.42
CA VAL A 221 6.97 7.98 -16.56
C VAL A 221 6.04 6.77 -16.60
N THR A 222 5.86 6.11 -15.45
CA THR A 222 4.99 4.92 -15.35
C THR A 222 3.52 5.29 -15.61
N TYR A 223 3.03 6.39 -15.04
CA TYR A 223 1.66 6.84 -15.25
C TYR A 223 1.37 7.07 -16.73
N PHE A 224 2.23 7.80 -17.43
CA PHE A 224 2.02 8.08 -18.85
C PHE A 224 2.23 6.84 -19.73
N ALA A 225 3.12 5.92 -19.38
CA ALA A 225 3.27 4.66 -20.10
C ALA A 225 2.00 3.80 -20.05
N LEU A 226 1.31 3.75 -18.90
CA LEU A 226 0.03 3.07 -18.72
C LEU A 226 -1.12 3.87 -19.36
N TYR A 227 -1.15 5.19 -19.18
CA TYR A 227 -2.18 6.07 -19.73
C TYR A 227 -2.25 6.02 -21.26
N THR A 228 -1.09 5.97 -21.93
CA THR A 228 -0.99 5.91 -23.40
C THR A 228 -1.15 4.50 -23.96
N GLY A 229 -1.23 3.48 -23.09
CA GLY A 229 -1.32 2.08 -23.52
C GLY A 229 0.00 1.47 -24.04
N LEU A 230 1.14 2.16 -23.85
CA LEU A 230 2.46 1.60 -24.16
C LEU A 230 2.76 0.37 -23.28
N VAL A 231 2.24 0.38 -22.06
CA VAL A 231 2.25 -0.73 -21.12
C VAL A 231 0.81 -1.07 -20.76
N PRO A 232 0.41 -2.35 -20.71
CA PRO A 232 -0.94 -2.72 -20.32
C PRO A 232 -1.20 -2.36 -18.85
N LEU A 233 -2.45 -2.01 -18.52
CA LEU A 233 -2.87 -1.77 -17.14
C LEU A 233 -2.66 -3.02 -16.28
N PHE A 234 -2.25 -2.82 -15.04
CA PHE A 234 -1.93 -3.92 -14.14
C PHE A 234 -3.18 -4.48 -13.46
N THR A 235 -3.20 -5.79 -13.31
CA THR A 235 -4.26 -6.56 -12.64
C THR A 235 -3.87 -6.89 -11.20
N ALA A 236 -4.69 -7.68 -10.49
CA ALA A 236 -4.42 -8.14 -9.13
C ALA A 236 -3.42 -9.30 -9.05
N VAL A 237 -2.57 -9.49 -10.07
CA VAL A 237 -1.49 -10.49 -10.01
C VAL A 237 -0.54 -10.11 -8.89
N GLN A 238 -0.44 -10.97 -7.88
CA GLN A 238 0.42 -10.73 -6.72
C GLN A 238 1.85 -11.16 -7.04
N VAL A 239 2.73 -10.19 -7.13
CA VAL A 239 4.17 -10.39 -7.23
C VAL A 239 4.80 -9.89 -5.94
N PRO A 240 5.55 -10.73 -5.20
CA PRO A 240 6.21 -10.29 -3.98
C PRO A 240 7.08 -9.04 -4.25
N TRP A 241 7.00 -8.04 -3.37
CA TRP A 241 7.76 -6.79 -3.51
C TRP A 241 9.29 -7.03 -3.56
N THR A 242 9.76 -8.15 -2.98
CA THR A 242 11.17 -8.57 -3.03
C THR A 242 11.58 -9.21 -4.35
N THR A 243 10.67 -9.36 -5.32
CA THR A 243 11.03 -9.91 -6.63
C THR A 243 11.97 -8.95 -7.36
N PRO A 244 13.11 -9.43 -7.89
CA PRO A 244 14.05 -8.56 -8.60
C PRO A 244 13.38 -7.75 -9.70
N PRO A 245 13.79 -6.48 -9.88
CA PRO A 245 13.35 -5.66 -11.00
C PRO A 245 13.53 -6.37 -12.33
N ILE A 246 12.79 -5.95 -13.34
CA ILE A 246 12.69 -6.57 -14.68
C ILE A 246 11.92 -7.89 -14.63
N ILE A 247 12.25 -8.81 -13.70
CA ILE A 247 11.47 -10.05 -13.52
C ILE A 247 10.08 -9.70 -13.00
N SER A 248 10.00 -8.83 -11.99
CA SER A 248 8.71 -8.38 -11.44
C SER A 248 7.86 -7.66 -12.49
N GLY A 249 8.45 -6.79 -13.31
CA GLY A 249 7.77 -6.15 -14.43
C GLY A 249 7.23 -7.14 -15.44
N LEU A 250 8.05 -8.14 -15.81
CA LEU A 250 7.62 -9.20 -16.73
C LEU A 250 6.40 -9.98 -16.21
N LEU A 251 6.38 -10.25 -14.91
CA LEU A 251 5.28 -10.98 -14.26
C LEU A 251 4.00 -10.15 -14.14
N VAL A 252 4.11 -8.84 -13.93
CA VAL A 252 2.97 -7.94 -13.69
C VAL A 252 2.32 -7.47 -14.99
N GLY A 253 3.11 -7.14 -16.01
CA GLY A 253 2.59 -6.50 -17.23
C GLY A 253 3.33 -6.93 -18.52
N GLY A 254 3.99 -8.09 -18.49
CA GLY A 254 4.70 -8.61 -19.67
C GLY A 254 5.99 -7.86 -20.01
N TRP A 255 6.49 -8.07 -21.21
CA TRP A 255 7.77 -7.52 -21.66
C TRP A 255 7.79 -5.98 -21.70
N GLN A 256 6.64 -5.34 -21.97
CA GLN A 256 6.51 -3.88 -21.96
C GLN A 256 6.76 -3.30 -20.57
N ALA A 257 6.18 -3.92 -19.53
CA ALA A 257 6.40 -3.51 -18.15
C ALA A 257 7.84 -3.80 -17.69
N ALA A 258 8.45 -4.89 -18.16
CA ALA A 258 9.87 -5.18 -17.91
C ALA A 258 10.77 -4.10 -18.53
N LEU A 259 10.50 -3.67 -19.77
CA LEU A 259 11.22 -2.57 -20.40
C LEU A 259 11.01 -1.26 -19.69
N LEU A 260 9.79 -0.98 -19.24
CA LEU A 260 9.50 0.22 -18.44
C LEU A 260 10.32 0.23 -17.14
N GLN A 261 10.47 -0.91 -16.46
CA GLN A 261 11.35 -1.00 -15.29
C GLN A 261 12.82 -0.69 -15.64
N VAL A 262 13.32 -1.14 -16.79
CA VAL A 262 14.68 -0.77 -17.24
C VAL A 262 14.82 0.74 -17.45
N VAL A 263 13.76 1.41 -17.91
CA VAL A 263 13.77 2.86 -18.14
C VAL A 263 13.76 3.65 -16.84
N VAL A 264 13.03 3.19 -15.83
CA VAL A 264 12.89 3.91 -14.56
C VAL A 264 13.99 3.58 -13.54
N LEU A 265 14.77 2.50 -13.74
CA LEU A 265 15.93 2.12 -12.92
C LEU A 265 17.16 2.96 -13.23
#